data_2ad22509e5baac914bc8818230396460
#
_entry.id   2ad22509e5baac914bc8818230396460
#
_cell.length_a   1.000
_cell.length_b   1.000
_cell.length_c   1.000
_cell.angle_alpha   90.00
_cell.angle_beta   90.00
_cell.angle_gamma   90.00
#
_symmetry.space_group_name_H-M   'P 1'
#
loop_
_entity.id
_entity.type
_entity.pdbx_description
1 polymer ?
#
loop_
_entity_poly.entity_id
_entity_poly.type
_entity_poly.pdbx_seq_one_letter_code
_entity_poly.pdbx_strand_id
1 'polypeptide(L)'
;MVARRARTLLATPVGLSLGVALSAGIVAAVVLELCTTPALGATPTPPSMQRGLGTAIERMDDYGAATEAAKAAGAMLLVSVEPTTDSPTDIAGARLERADVQQRFATSGTPWVFCRLGMDAGGAALAGDPSLAEMRRGPGVFVVDHTAGAYAGRIVSILPRTSGKYYSFSPSHIDELASLPQASLTQRSLILAVRIHPENPQSTSGTCDPSLCSAAEAHSQHQASIRRQGHHGWDARSQRIAAGRGGASEVCAESWPGQDLLDSCVDCVASWRQSSGHWNAVRSPQAAYGYDLRRGSNGIWYATGIFVK
;
A
#
# COMPACT_ATOMS: atom_id res chain seq x y z
N MET A 1 -51.36 10.65 34.94
CA MET A 1 -51.21 10.22 36.32
C MET A 1 -49.93 9.37 36.43
N VAL A 2 -48.97 9.83 37.26
CA VAL A 2 -47.92 9.07 37.96
C VAL A 2 -46.76 8.60 37.05
N ALA A 3 -45.47 8.79 37.34
CA ALA A 3 -44.71 9.64 38.29
C ALA A 3 -43.26 9.74 37.80
N ARG A 4 -42.68 10.91 37.96
CA ARG A 4 -41.24 11.16 37.85
C ARG A 4 -40.48 10.48 38.95
N ARG A 5 -39.33 9.84 38.66
CA ARG A 5 -38.29 9.63 39.65
C ARG A 5 -36.97 10.20 39.14
N ALA A 6 -36.58 11.28 39.76
CA ALA A 6 -35.24 11.80 39.78
C ALA A 6 -34.33 10.86 40.59
N ARG A 7 -33.10 10.65 40.15
CA ARG A 7 -32.02 10.11 40.99
C ARG A 7 -30.78 11.02 40.88
N THR A 8 -30.46 11.43 42.05
CA THR A 8 -29.45 12.28 42.61
C THR A 8 -28.03 11.93 42.18
N LEU A 9 -27.26 12.99 41.87
CA LEU A 9 -25.80 13.05 41.73
C LEU A 9 -25.15 12.68 43.09
N LEU A 10 -24.11 11.84 43.02
CA LEU A 10 -23.09 11.73 44.09
C LEU A 10 -21.72 11.98 43.41
N ALA A 11 -21.13 13.09 43.81
CA ALA A 11 -19.74 13.45 43.52
C ALA A 11 -18.84 12.75 44.57
N THR A 12 -17.69 12.26 44.16
CA THR A 12 -16.58 11.87 45.05
C THR A 12 -15.23 12.29 44.44
N PRO A 13 -14.19 12.47 45.25
CA PRO A 13 -13.30 13.59 45.11
C PRO A 13 -11.93 13.26 44.43
N VAL A 14 -11.29 14.33 44.05
CA VAL A 14 -9.92 14.48 43.57
C VAL A 14 -8.90 13.87 44.51
N GLY A 15 -8.07 12.97 43.98
CA GLY A 15 -6.83 12.52 44.59
C GLY A 15 -5.63 13.09 43.88
N LEU A 16 -4.99 14.11 44.49
CA LEU A 16 -3.63 14.55 44.13
C LEU A 16 -2.63 13.49 44.59
N SER A 17 -1.76 13.02 43.69
CA SER A 17 -0.51 12.37 44.08
C SER A 17 0.67 13.13 43.45
N LEU A 18 1.47 13.74 44.33
CA LEU A 18 2.82 14.26 44.03
C LEU A 18 3.73 13.06 43.72
N GLY A 19 4.35 13.06 42.56
CA GLY A 19 5.46 12.17 42.19
C GLY A 19 6.77 12.97 42.12
N VAL A 20 7.70 12.57 42.97
CA VAL A 20 9.02 13.13 43.18
C VAL A 20 9.91 12.83 41.96
N ALA A 21 10.55 13.86 41.43
CA ALA A 21 11.60 13.75 40.40
C ALA A 21 12.93 13.34 41.07
N LEU A 22 13.50 12.23 40.66
CA LEU A 22 14.89 11.87 40.94
C LEU A 22 15.73 12.18 39.69
N SER A 23 16.63 13.16 39.82
CA SER A 23 17.72 13.44 38.89
C SER A 23 18.86 12.46 39.14
N ALA A 24 19.23 11.65 38.13
CA ALA A 24 20.44 10.86 38.12
C ALA A 24 21.45 11.51 37.19
N GLY A 25 22.57 11.92 37.76
CA GLY A 25 23.71 12.56 37.06
C GLY A 25 24.49 11.56 36.21
N ILE A 26 24.88 12.02 35.05
CA ILE A 26 25.77 11.31 34.12
C ILE A 26 27.22 11.68 34.50
N VAL A 27 28.01 10.70 34.93
CA VAL A 27 29.44 10.78 35.04
C VAL A 27 30.06 10.38 33.71
N ALA A 28 30.67 11.33 33.02
CA ALA A 28 31.47 11.09 31.82
C ALA A 28 32.85 10.60 32.22
N ALA A 29 33.19 9.36 31.93
CA ALA A 29 34.56 8.86 31.97
C ALA A 29 35.19 9.02 30.58
N VAL A 30 36.16 9.91 30.49
CA VAL A 30 37.06 10.05 29.33
C VAL A 30 38.14 8.99 29.44
N VAL A 31 38.12 8.00 28.57
CA VAL A 31 39.24 7.07 28.36
C VAL A 31 40.00 7.51 27.12
N LEU A 32 41.21 7.96 27.33
CA LEU A 32 42.17 8.32 26.30
C LEU A 32 42.95 7.05 25.90
N GLU A 33 42.61 6.42 24.79
CA GLU A 33 43.41 5.33 24.22
C GLU A 33 44.25 5.84 23.05
N LEU A 34 45.54 5.54 23.18
CA LEU A 34 46.59 5.88 22.23
C LEU A 34 46.38 5.22 20.87
N CYS A 35 46.45 6.03 19.83
CA CYS A 35 46.51 5.61 18.43
C CYS A 35 47.72 4.73 18.15
N THR A 36 47.49 3.47 17.83
CA THR A 36 48.37 2.70 16.97
C THR A 36 47.65 2.50 15.62
N THR A 37 48.18 3.15 14.59
CA THR A 37 47.73 2.99 13.21
C THR A 37 48.10 1.59 12.70
N PRO A 38 47.11 0.73 12.32
CA PRO A 38 47.41 -0.38 11.44
C PRO A 38 47.30 0.07 9.98
N ALA A 39 48.21 -0.50 9.18
CA ALA A 39 48.36 -0.27 7.75
C ALA A 39 47.04 -0.33 6.99
N LEU A 40 46.89 0.56 5.99
CA LEU A 40 45.83 0.54 5.00
C LEU A 40 45.75 -0.84 4.30
N GLY A 41 44.90 -1.70 4.81
CA GLY A 41 44.39 -2.83 4.06
C GLY A 41 43.37 -2.29 3.03
N ALA A 42 43.56 -2.62 1.76
CA ALA A 42 42.64 -2.30 0.67
C ALA A 42 41.24 -2.70 1.06
N THR A 43 40.33 -1.73 1.14
CA THR A 43 38.90 -1.96 1.23
C THR A 43 38.48 -2.80 0.02
N PRO A 44 37.80 -3.96 0.21
CA PRO A 44 37.24 -4.66 -0.91
C PRO A 44 36.17 -3.73 -1.55
N THR A 45 36.44 -3.32 -2.78
CA THR A 45 35.50 -2.61 -3.62
C THR A 45 34.26 -3.52 -3.72
N PRO A 46 33.05 -3.07 -3.37
CA PRO A 46 31.85 -3.87 -3.62
C PRO A 46 31.79 -4.17 -5.12
N PRO A 47 31.41 -5.40 -5.51
CA PRO A 47 31.32 -5.74 -6.92
C PRO A 47 30.40 -4.72 -7.58
N SER A 48 30.95 -3.97 -8.53
CA SER A 48 30.18 -3.09 -9.38
C SER A 48 29.22 -3.98 -10.16
N MET A 49 27.93 -3.98 -9.77
CA MET A 49 26.88 -4.53 -10.61
C MET A 49 26.87 -3.71 -11.90
N GLN A 50 27.63 -4.14 -12.88
CA GLN A 50 27.43 -3.74 -14.25
C GLN A 50 26.05 -4.23 -14.65
N ARG A 51 25.08 -3.32 -14.70
CA ARG A 51 23.75 -3.57 -15.29
C ARG A 51 23.94 -3.85 -16.78
N GLY A 52 24.16 -5.12 -17.11
CA GLY A 52 24.04 -5.60 -18.48
C GLY A 52 22.56 -5.48 -18.86
N LEU A 53 22.25 -4.64 -19.84
CA LEU A 53 20.98 -4.66 -20.55
C LEU A 53 20.79 -6.08 -21.12
N GLY A 54 19.89 -6.89 -20.52
CA GLY A 54 19.53 -8.19 -21.07
C GLY A 54 19.61 -9.40 -20.14
N THR A 55 19.86 -9.25 -18.84
CA THR A 55 19.78 -10.39 -17.92
C THR A 55 18.32 -10.68 -17.55
N ALA A 56 17.91 -11.94 -17.73
CA ALA A 56 16.62 -12.42 -17.25
C ALA A 56 16.47 -12.07 -15.77
N ILE A 57 15.24 -11.72 -15.35
CA ILE A 57 14.93 -11.47 -13.93
C ILE A 57 15.27 -12.74 -13.15
N GLU A 58 16.27 -12.64 -12.27
CA GLU A 58 16.64 -13.72 -11.36
C GLU A 58 15.56 -13.85 -10.28
N ARG A 59 15.08 -15.06 -10.05
CA ARG A 59 14.10 -15.37 -9.02
C ARG A 59 14.72 -16.22 -7.94
N MET A 60 14.38 -15.91 -6.70
CA MET A 60 14.78 -16.66 -5.51
C MET A 60 13.59 -17.51 -5.04
N ASP A 61 13.90 -18.69 -4.47
CA ASP A 61 12.88 -19.59 -3.93
C ASP A 61 12.86 -19.61 -2.40
N ASP A 62 13.71 -18.79 -1.76
CA ASP A 62 13.76 -18.58 -0.32
C ASP A 62 13.35 -17.15 0.04
N TYR A 63 12.29 -17.00 0.84
CA TYR A 63 11.75 -15.70 1.23
C TYR A 63 12.71 -14.89 2.12
N GLY A 64 13.44 -15.57 3.00
CA GLY A 64 14.40 -14.93 3.88
C GLY A 64 15.57 -14.33 3.09
N ALA A 65 16.17 -15.13 2.21
CA ALA A 65 17.23 -14.67 1.33
C ALA A 65 16.77 -13.55 0.39
N ALA A 66 15.57 -13.65 -0.19
CA ALA A 66 15.00 -12.61 -1.04
C ALA A 66 14.73 -11.30 -0.27
N THR A 67 14.29 -11.42 0.99
CA THR A 67 14.08 -10.25 1.87
C THR A 67 15.39 -9.54 2.18
N GLU A 68 16.46 -10.28 2.52
CA GLU A 68 17.77 -9.67 2.78
C GLU A 68 18.38 -9.06 1.51
N ALA A 69 18.23 -9.69 0.36
CA ALA A 69 18.64 -9.13 -0.92
C ALA A 69 17.88 -7.83 -1.24
N ALA A 70 16.57 -7.80 -1.02
CA ALA A 70 15.74 -6.61 -1.24
C ALA A 70 16.11 -5.46 -0.29
N LYS A 71 16.37 -5.75 0.99
CA LYS A 71 16.85 -4.76 1.96
C LYS A 71 18.21 -4.18 1.55
N ALA A 72 19.15 -5.05 1.18
CA ALA A 72 20.48 -4.63 0.78
C ALA A 72 20.48 -3.75 -0.48
N ALA A 73 19.55 -4.02 -1.40
CA ALA A 73 19.38 -3.26 -2.65
C ALA A 73 18.48 -2.02 -2.51
N GLY A 74 17.79 -1.83 -1.37
CA GLY A 74 16.74 -0.82 -1.25
C GLY A 74 15.63 -1.03 -2.29
N ALA A 75 15.16 -2.27 -2.44
CA ALA A 75 14.31 -2.72 -3.53
C ALA A 75 12.86 -2.98 -3.11
N MET A 76 11.95 -3.04 -4.06
CA MET A 76 10.66 -3.70 -3.92
C MET A 76 10.86 -5.22 -4.04
N LEU A 77 10.26 -6.00 -3.14
CA LEU A 77 10.23 -7.46 -3.21
C LEU A 77 8.87 -7.92 -3.72
N LEU A 78 8.84 -8.45 -4.94
CA LEU A 78 7.65 -9.10 -5.49
C LEU A 78 7.71 -10.60 -5.17
N VAL A 79 6.68 -11.09 -4.49
CA VAL A 79 6.53 -12.49 -4.12
C VAL A 79 5.36 -13.11 -4.86
N SER A 80 5.65 -14.13 -5.68
CA SER A 80 4.64 -14.99 -6.28
C SER A 80 4.38 -16.18 -5.37
N VAL A 81 3.15 -16.36 -4.95
CA VAL A 81 2.72 -17.51 -4.16
C VAL A 81 1.97 -18.47 -5.08
N GLU A 82 2.49 -19.69 -5.23
CA GLU A 82 1.92 -20.75 -6.06
C GLU A 82 1.22 -21.81 -5.19
N PRO A 83 0.33 -22.65 -5.77
CA PRO A 83 -0.34 -23.70 -5.00
C PRO A 83 0.65 -24.65 -4.30
N THR A 84 1.70 -25.04 -4.99
CA THR A 84 2.82 -25.87 -4.48
C THR A 84 4.13 -25.38 -5.07
N THR A 85 5.25 -25.73 -4.43
CA THR A 85 6.59 -25.42 -4.94
C THR A 85 6.82 -25.97 -6.35
N ASP A 86 6.29 -27.15 -6.64
CA ASP A 86 6.41 -27.85 -7.94
C ASP A 86 5.27 -27.51 -8.91
N SER A 87 4.50 -26.45 -8.64
CA SER A 87 3.37 -26.07 -9.51
C SER A 87 3.84 -25.85 -10.95
N PRO A 88 3.28 -26.56 -11.95
CA PRO A 88 3.67 -26.40 -13.36
C PRO A 88 3.22 -25.06 -13.94
N THR A 89 2.32 -24.36 -13.26
CA THR A 89 1.73 -23.08 -13.69
C THR A 89 2.26 -21.94 -12.84
N ASP A 90 3.51 -21.55 -13.07
CA ASP A 90 4.04 -20.28 -12.54
C ASP A 90 3.56 -19.11 -13.45
N ILE A 91 2.35 -18.63 -13.20
CA ILE A 91 1.76 -17.57 -14.04
C ILE A 91 2.54 -16.27 -13.87
N ALA A 92 2.99 -15.95 -12.66
CA ALA A 92 3.80 -14.76 -12.42
C ALA A 92 5.16 -14.90 -13.12
N GLY A 93 5.81 -16.06 -13.03
CA GLY A 93 7.06 -16.31 -13.71
C GLY A 93 6.96 -16.22 -15.21
N ALA A 94 6.00 -16.90 -15.83
CA ALA A 94 5.77 -16.82 -17.27
C ALA A 94 5.53 -15.38 -17.74
N ARG A 95 4.87 -14.53 -16.91
CA ARG A 95 4.70 -13.11 -17.20
C ARG A 95 5.99 -12.32 -17.05
N LEU A 96 6.75 -12.57 -15.99
CA LEU A 96 8.02 -11.91 -15.70
C LEU A 96 9.15 -12.28 -16.68
N GLU A 97 9.04 -13.40 -17.39
CA GLU A 97 9.98 -13.81 -18.45
C GLU A 97 9.82 -13.00 -19.74
N ARG A 98 8.72 -12.31 -19.91
CA ARG A 98 8.49 -11.50 -21.12
C ARG A 98 9.39 -10.25 -21.13
N ALA A 99 10.05 -10.02 -22.26
CA ALA A 99 10.98 -8.89 -22.42
C ALA A 99 10.33 -7.52 -22.20
N ASP A 100 9.06 -7.34 -22.63
CA ASP A 100 8.31 -6.11 -22.42
C ASP A 100 8.00 -5.84 -20.94
N VAL A 101 7.74 -6.90 -20.18
CA VAL A 101 7.50 -6.82 -18.73
C VAL A 101 8.81 -6.55 -17.98
N GLN A 102 9.88 -7.27 -18.31
CA GLN A 102 11.21 -7.00 -17.75
C GLN A 102 11.63 -5.55 -17.95
N GLN A 103 11.40 -5.00 -19.14
CA GLN A 103 11.69 -3.61 -19.43
C GLN A 103 10.88 -2.65 -18.54
N ARG A 104 9.61 -2.93 -18.26
CA ARG A 104 8.78 -2.11 -17.35
C ARG A 104 9.36 -2.08 -15.94
N PHE A 105 9.72 -3.25 -15.39
CA PHE A 105 10.35 -3.32 -14.07
C PHE A 105 11.72 -2.64 -14.03
N ALA A 106 12.53 -2.82 -15.07
CA ALA A 106 13.85 -2.20 -15.18
C ALA A 106 13.79 -0.66 -15.27
N THR A 107 12.74 -0.12 -15.91
CA THR A 107 12.57 1.33 -16.11
C THR A 107 11.66 1.98 -15.07
N SER A 108 11.16 1.24 -14.08
CA SER A 108 10.27 1.75 -13.04
C SER A 108 10.91 2.79 -12.09
N GLY A 109 12.23 2.95 -12.16
CA GLY A 109 13.00 3.84 -11.27
C GLY A 109 13.27 3.27 -9.88
N THR A 110 12.73 2.08 -9.56
CA THR A 110 12.94 1.38 -8.29
C THR A 110 13.54 0.01 -8.57
N PRO A 111 14.57 -0.44 -7.83
CA PRO A 111 15.07 -1.81 -7.93
C PRO A 111 14.01 -2.84 -7.52
N TRP A 112 14.06 -4.03 -8.12
CA TRP A 112 13.15 -5.13 -7.82
C TRP A 112 13.90 -6.42 -7.54
N VAL A 113 13.42 -7.15 -6.54
CA VAL A 113 13.81 -8.55 -6.25
C VAL A 113 12.56 -9.41 -6.40
N PHE A 114 12.72 -10.61 -6.94
CA PHE A 114 11.63 -11.52 -7.22
C PHE A 114 11.80 -12.80 -6.42
N CYS A 115 10.71 -13.25 -5.76
CA CYS A 115 10.67 -14.48 -4.99
C CYS A 115 9.48 -15.32 -5.44
N ARG A 116 9.68 -16.63 -5.52
CA ARG A 116 8.62 -17.61 -5.75
C ARG A 116 8.51 -18.54 -4.55
N LEU A 117 7.29 -18.74 -4.06
CA LEU A 117 7.02 -19.61 -2.93
C LEU A 117 5.86 -20.55 -3.24
N GLY A 118 5.94 -21.78 -2.78
CA GLY A 118 4.80 -22.68 -2.68
C GLY A 118 4.03 -22.44 -1.37
N MET A 119 2.72 -22.64 -1.39
CA MET A 119 1.90 -22.65 -0.16
C MET A 119 2.34 -23.77 0.80
N ASP A 120 2.94 -24.83 0.29
CA ASP A 120 3.52 -25.95 1.04
C ASP A 120 4.88 -25.63 1.67
N ALA A 121 5.63 -24.66 1.11
CA ALA A 121 7.02 -24.35 1.49
C ALA A 121 7.18 -22.95 2.12
N GLY A 122 6.31 -22.58 3.05
CA GLY A 122 6.41 -21.29 3.79
C GLY A 122 5.40 -20.22 3.36
N GLY A 123 4.77 -20.34 2.20
CA GLY A 123 3.70 -19.44 1.78
C GLY A 123 2.52 -19.43 2.76
N ALA A 124 2.22 -20.56 3.39
CA ALA A 124 1.19 -20.65 4.41
C ALA A 124 1.52 -19.84 5.70
N ALA A 125 2.80 -19.77 6.08
CA ALA A 125 3.23 -18.98 7.23
C ALA A 125 3.05 -17.46 6.97
N LEU A 126 3.38 -17.00 5.76
CA LEU A 126 3.18 -15.62 5.34
C LEU A 126 1.70 -15.25 5.25
N ALA A 127 0.83 -16.20 4.86
CA ALA A 127 -0.62 -15.99 4.84
C ALA A 127 -1.22 -15.73 6.23
N GLY A 128 -0.44 -15.90 7.32
CA GLY A 128 -0.79 -15.47 8.67
C GLY A 128 -0.84 -13.94 8.85
N ASP A 129 -0.11 -13.17 8.02
CA ASP A 129 -0.16 -11.70 8.06
C ASP A 129 -1.58 -11.20 7.72
N PRO A 130 -2.18 -10.31 8.55
CA PRO A 130 -3.50 -9.75 8.28
C PRO A 130 -3.61 -9.05 6.92
N SER A 131 -2.54 -8.44 6.42
CA SER A 131 -2.50 -7.79 5.10
C SER A 131 -2.60 -8.78 3.95
N LEU A 132 -2.31 -10.07 4.19
CA LEU A 132 -2.41 -11.17 3.23
C LEU A 132 -3.67 -12.03 3.43
N ALA A 133 -4.68 -11.52 4.14
CA ALA A 133 -5.90 -12.29 4.43
C ALA A 133 -6.57 -12.84 3.16
N GLU A 134 -6.50 -12.10 2.05
CA GLU A 134 -7.05 -12.51 0.74
C GLU A 134 -6.23 -13.65 0.10
N MET A 135 -4.93 -13.71 0.39
CA MET A 135 -4.04 -14.76 -0.11
C MET A 135 -4.23 -16.12 0.58
N ARG A 136 -4.94 -16.16 1.72
CA ARG A 136 -5.27 -17.43 2.42
C ARG A 136 -6.20 -18.33 1.62
N ARG A 137 -6.91 -17.78 0.66
CA ARG A 137 -7.89 -18.52 -0.17
C ARG A 137 -7.29 -19.08 -1.45
N GLY A 138 -6.04 -18.76 -1.74
CA GLY A 138 -5.38 -19.24 -2.95
C GLY A 138 -4.09 -18.49 -3.29
N PRO A 139 -3.44 -18.90 -4.36
CA PRO A 139 -2.22 -18.30 -4.84
C PRO A 139 -2.45 -16.86 -5.33
N GLY A 140 -1.35 -16.15 -5.52
CA GLY A 140 -1.36 -14.77 -6.02
C GLY A 140 0.00 -14.13 -5.90
N VAL A 141 0.03 -12.79 -5.97
CA VAL A 141 1.24 -11.99 -5.86
C VAL A 141 1.06 -10.94 -4.78
N PHE A 142 2.11 -10.68 -4.02
CA PHE A 142 2.18 -9.51 -3.14
C PHE A 142 3.53 -8.80 -3.28
N VAL A 143 3.58 -7.53 -2.84
CA VAL A 143 4.79 -6.71 -2.88
C VAL A 143 5.08 -6.17 -1.50
N VAL A 144 6.34 -6.34 -1.05
CA VAL A 144 6.89 -5.72 0.16
C VAL A 144 7.81 -4.58 -0.26
N ASP A 145 7.65 -3.42 0.37
CA ASP A 145 8.53 -2.28 0.14
C ASP A 145 9.76 -2.39 1.06
N HIS A 146 10.94 -2.54 0.49
CA HIS A 146 12.22 -2.45 1.21
C HIS A 146 13.03 -1.23 0.77
N THR A 147 12.42 -0.29 0.06
CA THR A 147 13.03 1.01 -0.24
C THR A 147 13.07 1.87 1.03
N ALA A 148 13.86 2.95 0.99
CA ALA A 148 13.84 3.93 2.07
C ALA A 148 12.53 4.73 2.03
N GLY A 149 11.81 4.81 3.15
CA GLY A 149 10.60 5.61 3.24
C GLY A 149 9.58 5.14 4.27
N ALA A 150 8.39 5.72 4.23
CA ALA A 150 7.31 5.49 5.21
C ALA A 150 6.73 4.06 5.18
N TYR A 151 6.95 3.33 4.09
CA TYR A 151 6.39 1.99 3.88
C TYR A 151 7.44 0.89 3.99
N ALA A 152 8.68 1.20 4.38
CA ALA A 152 9.76 0.23 4.52
C ALA A 152 9.35 -0.97 5.41
N GLY A 153 9.54 -2.18 4.89
CA GLY A 153 9.17 -3.43 5.55
C GLY A 153 7.67 -3.75 5.54
N ARG A 154 6.84 -2.98 4.82
CA ARG A 154 5.39 -3.21 4.77
C ARG A 154 4.96 -3.84 3.45
N ILE A 155 3.92 -4.66 3.51
CA ILE A 155 3.20 -5.10 2.32
C ILE A 155 2.45 -3.90 1.74
N VAL A 156 2.72 -3.59 0.48
CA VAL A 156 2.18 -2.40 -0.21
C VAL A 156 1.30 -2.75 -1.41
N SER A 157 1.28 -3.99 -1.86
CA SER A 157 0.36 -4.46 -2.89
C SER A 157 0.02 -5.92 -2.68
N ILE A 158 -1.21 -6.29 -3.02
CA ILE A 158 -1.68 -7.67 -3.11
C ILE A 158 -2.44 -7.86 -4.43
N LEU A 159 -2.29 -9.02 -5.02
CA LEU A 159 -2.98 -9.42 -6.24
C LEU A 159 -3.33 -10.91 -6.13
N PRO A 160 -4.42 -11.26 -5.41
CA PRO A 160 -4.85 -12.65 -5.25
C PRO A 160 -5.32 -13.20 -6.61
N ARG A 161 -5.06 -14.49 -6.86
CA ARG A 161 -5.44 -15.18 -8.12
C ARG A 161 -6.93 -15.56 -8.14
N THR A 162 -7.70 -15.14 -7.20
CA THR A 162 -9.15 -15.38 -7.17
C THR A 162 -9.86 -14.45 -8.14
N SER A 163 -10.92 -14.95 -8.77
CA SER A 163 -11.76 -14.12 -9.62
C SER A 163 -12.45 -13.06 -8.77
N GLY A 164 -12.20 -11.81 -9.10
CA GLY A 164 -12.97 -10.70 -8.58
C GLY A 164 -14.38 -10.65 -9.22
N LYS A 165 -15.24 -9.86 -8.64
CA LYS A 165 -16.64 -9.73 -9.08
C LYS A 165 -16.76 -9.11 -10.48
N TYR A 166 -15.92 -8.14 -10.81
CA TYR A 166 -15.95 -7.39 -12.08
C TYR A 166 -14.73 -7.68 -12.95
N TYR A 167 -13.59 -7.99 -12.34
CA TYR A 167 -12.38 -8.39 -13.05
C TYR A 167 -11.84 -9.68 -12.44
N SER A 168 -11.36 -10.55 -13.29
CA SER A 168 -10.60 -11.72 -12.88
C SER A 168 -9.13 -11.35 -12.76
N PHE A 169 -8.38 -12.11 -11.96
CA PHE A 169 -6.94 -12.03 -11.99
C PHE A 169 -6.45 -12.27 -13.43
N SER A 170 -5.57 -11.40 -13.89
CA SER A 170 -4.86 -11.54 -15.16
C SER A 170 -3.36 -11.38 -14.94
N PRO A 171 -2.51 -12.18 -15.58
CA PRO A 171 -1.06 -11.99 -15.53
C PRO A 171 -0.62 -10.58 -15.92
N SER A 172 -1.36 -9.91 -16.82
CA SER A 172 -1.07 -8.52 -17.19
C SER A 172 -1.21 -7.51 -16.06
N HIS A 173 -1.97 -7.82 -15.01
CA HIS A 173 -2.09 -6.97 -13.83
C HIS A 173 -0.79 -6.90 -13.02
N ILE A 174 0.10 -7.91 -13.17
CA ILE A 174 1.44 -7.88 -12.57
C ILE A 174 2.26 -6.72 -13.13
N ASP A 175 2.09 -6.40 -14.41
CA ASP A 175 2.82 -5.31 -15.07
C ASP A 175 2.52 -3.95 -14.44
N GLU A 176 1.27 -3.76 -13.98
CA GLU A 176 0.86 -2.52 -13.33
C GLU A 176 1.56 -2.31 -11.98
N LEU A 177 1.97 -3.39 -11.29
CA LEU A 177 2.68 -3.29 -10.02
C LEU A 177 3.99 -2.51 -10.14
N ALA A 178 4.69 -2.61 -11.30
CA ALA A 178 5.94 -1.91 -11.57
C ALA A 178 5.76 -0.38 -11.65
N SER A 179 4.57 0.07 -12.00
CA SER A 179 4.26 1.49 -12.23
C SER A 179 3.44 2.13 -11.11
N LEU A 180 3.03 1.35 -10.10
CA LEU A 180 2.30 1.90 -8.96
C LEU A 180 3.20 2.82 -8.12
N PRO A 181 2.67 3.98 -7.67
CA PRO A 181 3.46 4.92 -6.88
C PRO A 181 3.85 4.35 -5.51
N GLN A 182 4.83 4.97 -4.87
CA GLN A 182 5.12 4.73 -3.46
C GLN A 182 3.93 5.21 -2.62
N ALA A 183 3.18 4.29 -2.04
CA ALA A 183 1.96 4.56 -1.29
C ALA A 183 1.59 3.37 -0.41
N SER A 184 0.63 3.54 0.48
CA SER A 184 0.14 2.47 1.37
C SER A 184 -0.56 1.35 0.58
N LEU A 185 -0.75 0.19 1.23
CA LEU A 185 -1.47 -0.94 0.66
C LEU A 185 -2.87 -0.53 0.15
N THR A 186 -3.63 0.23 0.93
CA THR A 186 -4.99 0.66 0.55
C THR A 186 -4.99 1.63 -0.62
N GLN A 187 -4.04 2.57 -0.63
CA GLN A 187 -3.87 3.53 -1.72
C GLN A 187 -3.49 2.82 -3.02
N ARG A 188 -2.47 1.97 -2.98
CA ARG A 188 -2.02 1.21 -4.16
C ARG A 188 -3.09 0.25 -4.68
N SER A 189 -3.84 -0.41 -3.81
CA SER A 189 -4.93 -1.31 -4.22
C SER A 189 -6.04 -0.56 -4.95
N LEU A 190 -6.42 0.64 -4.49
CA LEU A 190 -7.44 1.43 -5.17
C LEU A 190 -6.92 2.03 -6.49
N ILE A 191 -5.67 2.50 -6.53
CA ILE A 191 -5.02 2.95 -7.78
C ILE A 191 -4.93 1.79 -8.78
N LEU A 192 -4.56 0.59 -8.34
CA LEU A 192 -4.54 -0.60 -9.19
C LEU A 192 -5.93 -0.89 -9.77
N ALA A 193 -6.98 -0.90 -8.94
CA ALA A 193 -8.35 -1.14 -9.39
C ALA A 193 -8.80 -0.13 -10.46
N VAL A 194 -8.39 1.13 -10.34
CA VAL A 194 -8.63 2.16 -11.37
C VAL A 194 -7.89 1.80 -12.66
N ARG A 195 -6.59 1.48 -12.59
CA ARG A 195 -5.76 1.22 -13.77
C ARG A 195 -6.13 -0.03 -14.55
N ILE A 196 -6.57 -1.09 -13.85
CA ILE A 196 -6.98 -2.34 -14.51
C ILE A 196 -8.45 -2.35 -14.96
N HIS A 197 -9.17 -1.23 -14.78
CA HIS A 197 -10.56 -1.13 -15.23
C HIS A 197 -10.65 -1.23 -16.76
N PRO A 198 -11.58 -2.04 -17.31
CA PRO A 198 -11.68 -2.29 -18.76
C PRO A 198 -11.85 -1.05 -19.65
N GLU A 199 -12.41 0.03 -19.10
CA GLU A 199 -12.59 1.30 -19.82
C GLU A 199 -11.34 2.21 -19.77
N ASN A 200 -10.25 1.74 -19.16
CA ASN A 200 -8.96 2.43 -19.10
C ASN A 200 -9.07 3.91 -18.65
N PRO A 201 -9.62 4.20 -17.46
CA PRO A 201 -9.77 5.56 -16.96
C PRO A 201 -8.41 6.24 -16.75
N GLN A 202 -8.37 7.56 -16.93
CA GLN A 202 -7.14 8.32 -17.02
C GLN A 202 -6.81 9.18 -15.77
N SER A 203 -7.57 9.06 -14.69
CA SER A 203 -7.33 9.87 -13.48
C SER A 203 -5.98 9.63 -12.82
N THR A 204 -5.33 8.51 -13.11
CA THR A 204 -4.01 8.15 -12.59
C THR A 204 -2.86 8.41 -13.56
N SER A 205 -3.10 9.13 -14.67
CA SER A 205 -2.07 9.45 -15.67
C SER A 205 -1.11 10.56 -15.21
N GLY A 206 -1.53 11.41 -14.29
CA GLY A 206 -0.69 12.46 -13.70
C GLY A 206 0.11 12.01 -12.48
N THR A 207 0.48 12.95 -11.64
CA THR A 207 1.31 12.70 -10.46
C THR A 207 0.48 12.20 -9.28
N CYS A 208 0.88 11.10 -8.66
CA CYS A 208 0.37 10.71 -7.33
C CYS A 208 0.93 11.71 -6.29
N ASP A 209 0.08 12.59 -5.79
CA ASP A 209 0.48 13.65 -4.85
C ASP A 209 0.30 13.17 -3.40
N PRO A 210 1.37 13.13 -2.59
CA PRO A 210 1.29 12.68 -1.20
C PRO A 210 0.29 13.48 -0.35
N SER A 211 0.11 14.77 -0.64
CA SER A 211 -0.86 15.61 0.08
C SER A 211 -2.30 15.25 -0.27
N LEU A 212 -2.57 14.91 -1.54
CA LEU A 212 -3.88 14.41 -1.97
C LEU A 212 -4.14 13.01 -1.43
N CYS A 213 -3.12 12.13 -1.40
CA CYS A 213 -3.22 10.83 -0.77
C CYS A 213 -3.56 10.94 0.72
N SER A 214 -2.88 11.83 1.45
CA SER A 214 -3.18 12.09 2.87
C SER A 214 -4.58 12.67 3.08
N ALA A 215 -5.04 13.56 2.19
CA ALA A 215 -6.39 14.10 2.26
C ALA A 215 -7.46 13.03 1.96
N ALA A 216 -7.21 12.15 0.98
CA ALA A 216 -8.07 11.02 0.67
C ALA A 216 -8.13 10.04 1.85
N GLU A 217 -6.97 9.72 2.46
CA GLU A 217 -6.87 8.88 3.65
C GLU A 217 -7.68 9.43 4.82
N ALA A 218 -7.49 10.71 5.15
CA ALA A 218 -8.20 11.35 6.24
C ALA A 218 -9.72 11.33 6.01
N HIS A 219 -10.17 11.51 4.75
CA HIS A 219 -11.60 11.47 4.44
C HIS A 219 -12.16 10.04 4.44
N SER A 220 -11.47 9.07 3.87
CA SER A 220 -11.86 7.65 3.93
C SER A 220 -11.95 7.17 5.38
N GLN A 221 -10.99 7.56 6.24
CA GLN A 221 -11.01 7.27 7.67
C GLN A 221 -12.20 7.93 8.37
N HIS A 222 -12.54 9.17 8.03
CA HIS A 222 -13.72 9.85 8.55
C HIS A 222 -15.00 9.10 8.17
N GLN A 223 -15.20 8.78 6.88
CA GLN A 223 -16.35 8.01 6.41
C GLN A 223 -16.47 6.66 7.13
N ALA A 224 -15.35 5.93 7.28
CA ALA A 224 -15.29 4.65 8.00
C ALA A 224 -15.67 4.81 9.48
N SER A 225 -15.24 5.88 10.14
CA SER A 225 -15.53 6.16 11.54
C SER A 225 -17.02 6.45 11.79
N ILE A 226 -17.66 7.22 10.90
CA ILE A 226 -19.08 7.53 10.97
C ILE A 226 -19.95 6.48 10.26
N ARG A 227 -19.33 5.48 9.60
CA ARG A 227 -19.99 4.39 8.84
C ARG A 227 -20.97 4.92 7.79
N ARG A 228 -20.58 5.97 7.11
CA ARG A 228 -21.42 6.65 6.11
C ARG A 228 -20.58 7.25 4.99
N GLN A 229 -20.86 6.83 3.77
CA GLN A 229 -20.29 7.40 2.56
C GLN A 229 -20.83 8.82 2.32
N GLY A 230 -20.01 9.71 1.73
CA GLY A 230 -20.44 11.04 1.29
C GLY A 230 -19.30 12.07 1.29
N HIS A 231 -19.61 13.23 0.74
CA HIS A 231 -18.67 14.36 0.57
C HIS A 231 -18.60 15.27 1.82
N HIS A 232 -18.55 14.68 3.01
CA HIS A 232 -18.58 15.41 4.28
C HIS A 232 -17.41 16.41 4.38
N GLY A 233 -17.71 17.69 4.56
CA GLY A 233 -16.71 18.77 4.70
C GLY A 233 -15.93 19.05 3.41
N TRP A 234 -16.46 18.71 2.25
CA TRP A 234 -15.79 18.92 0.95
C TRP A 234 -15.46 20.38 0.69
N ASP A 235 -16.38 21.31 0.95
CA ASP A 235 -16.17 22.74 0.67
C ASP A 235 -14.89 23.27 1.34
N ALA A 236 -14.70 23.00 2.62
CA ALA A 236 -13.50 23.40 3.35
C ALA A 236 -12.24 22.65 2.89
N ARG A 237 -12.38 21.37 2.51
CA ARG A 237 -11.27 20.56 2.01
C ARG A 237 -10.86 20.99 0.61
N SER A 238 -11.83 21.23 -0.29
CA SER A 238 -11.56 21.67 -1.65
C SER A 238 -10.86 23.03 -1.71
N GLN A 239 -11.26 23.98 -0.86
CA GLN A 239 -10.60 25.28 -0.75
C GLN A 239 -9.11 25.16 -0.37
N ARG A 240 -8.80 24.31 0.61
CA ARG A 240 -7.40 24.06 1.01
C ARG A 240 -6.58 23.40 -0.09
N ILE A 241 -7.18 22.42 -0.81
CA ILE A 241 -6.51 21.68 -1.88
C ILE A 241 -6.32 22.57 -3.11
N ALA A 242 -7.35 23.33 -3.49
CA ALA A 242 -7.34 24.20 -4.67
C ALA A 242 -6.44 25.43 -4.52
N ALA A 243 -6.00 25.76 -3.31
CA ALA A 243 -5.13 26.91 -3.07
C ALA A 243 -3.85 26.80 -3.89
N GLY A 244 -3.74 27.62 -4.97
CA GLY A 244 -2.61 27.63 -5.90
C GLY A 244 -2.58 26.49 -6.93
N ARG A 245 -3.66 25.69 -7.07
CA ARG A 245 -3.68 24.47 -7.92
C ARG A 245 -4.86 24.40 -8.91
N GLY A 246 -5.54 25.43 -9.25
CA GLY A 246 -6.74 25.31 -10.08
C GLY A 246 -7.90 24.63 -9.33
N GLY A 247 -8.82 23.97 -9.99
CA GLY A 247 -9.97 23.34 -9.37
C GLY A 247 -9.65 21.95 -8.77
N ALA A 248 -10.28 21.62 -7.65
CA ALA A 248 -10.24 20.29 -7.06
C ALA A 248 -11.57 19.56 -7.23
N SER A 249 -11.55 18.24 -7.34
CA SER A 249 -12.72 17.37 -7.36
C SER A 249 -12.52 16.14 -6.49
N GLU A 250 -13.64 15.60 -5.98
CA GLU A 250 -13.65 14.43 -5.10
C GLU A 250 -14.67 13.40 -5.60
N VAL A 251 -14.32 12.13 -5.49
CA VAL A 251 -15.24 11.02 -5.65
C VAL A 251 -15.25 10.17 -4.39
N CYS A 252 -16.44 9.74 -3.96
CA CYS A 252 -16.62 8.87 -2.80
C CYS A 252 -17.45 7.65 -3.19
N ALA A 253 -17.13 6.50 -2.60
CA ALA A 253 -17.91 5.27 -2.74
C ALA A 253 -17.81 4.43 -1.48
N GLU A 254 -18.70 3.44 -1.36
CA GLU A 254 -18.62 2.39 -0.36
C GLU A 254 -18.77 1.02 -1.04
N SER A 255 -18.13 0.01 -0.47
CA SER A 255 -18.22 -1.38 -0.91
C SER A 255 -19.43 -2.09 -0.30
N TRP A 256 -19.65 -3.34 -0.70
CA TRP A 256 -20.53 -4.24 0.04
C TRP A 256 -19.86 -4.71 1.35
N PRO A 257 -20.66 -5.05 2.37
CA PRO A 257 -20.13 -5.58 3.63
C PRO A 257 -19.36 -6.90 3.43
N GLY A 258 -18.28 -7.07 4.17
CA GLY A 258 -17.56 -8.34 4.23
C GLY A 258 -16.66 -8.65 3.04
N GLN A 259 -16.52 -7.72 2.09
CA GLN A 259 -15.59 -7.89 0.99
C GLN A 259 -14.14 -7.75 1.44
N ASP A 260 -13.26 -8.42 0.71
CA ASP A 260 -11.82 -8.28 0.83
C ASP A 260 -11.35 -6.95 0.20
N LEU A 261 -10.10 -6.56 0.41
CA LEU A 261 -9.58 -5.24 0.03
C LEU A 261 -9.67 -4.99 -1.48
N LEU A 262 -9.14 -5.89 -2.31
CA LEU A 262 -9.10 -5.67 -3.75
C LEU A 262 -10.52 -5.72 -4.37
N ASP A 263 -11.36 -6.66 -3.95
CA ASP A 263 -12.76 -6.72 -4.38
C ASP A 263 -13.51 -5.43 -4.01
N SER A 264 -13.24 -4.87 -2.83
CA SER A 264 -13.82 -3.60 -2.40
C SER A 264 -13.35 -2.42 -3.24
N CYS A 265 -12.06 -2.40 -3.61
CA CYS A 265 -11.54 -1.39 -4.54
C CYS A 265 -12.26 -1.44 -5.89
N VAL A 266 -12.41 -2.64 -6.44
CA VAL A 266 -13.09 -2.88 -7.72
C VAL A 266 -14.56 -2.48 -7.66
N ASP A 267 -15.27 -2.83 -6.59
CA ASP A 267 -16.67 -2.41 -6.37
C ASP A 267 -16.82 -0.89 -6.27
N CYS A 268 -15.90 -0.21 -5.57
CA CYS A 268 -15.92 1.24 -5.47
C CYS A 268 -15.72 1.92 -6.84
N VAL A 269 -14.78 1.41 -7.66
CA VAL A 269 -14.58 1.92 -9.02
C VAL A 269 -15.82 1.65 -9.90
N ALA A 270 -16.43 0.48 -9.78
CA ALA A 270 -17.66 0.14 -10.48
C ALA A 270 -18.84 1.03 -10.04
N SER A 271 -18.91 1.40 -8.76
CA SER A 271 -19.88 2.37 -8.24
C SER A 271 -19.68 3.75 -8.86
N TRP A 272 -18.43 4.23 -8.94
CA TRP A 272 -18.13 5.49 -9.64
C TRP A 272 -18.52 5.45 -11.11
N ARG A 273 -18.35 4.29 -11.77
CA ARG A 273 -18.74 4.12 -13.16
C ARG A 273 -20.24 4.31 -13.40
N GLN A 274 -21.07 4.00 -12.42
CA GLN A 274 -22.55 4.17 -12.49
C GLN A 274 -23.00 5.61 -12.29
N SER A 275 -22.13 6.51 -11.80
CA SER A 275 -22.42 7.92 -11.59
C SER A 275 -21.69 8.77 -12.64
N SER A 276 -22.44 9.45 -13.51
CA SER A 276 -21.84 10.29 -14.58
C SER A 276 -20.89 11.36 -14.05
N GLY A 277 -21.21 11.96 -12.90
CA GLY A 277 -20.36 12.97 -12.25
C GLY A 277 -19.05 12.38 -11.76
N HIS A 278 -19.12 11.28 -11.00
CA HIS A 278 -17.91 10.58 -10.52
C HIS A 278 -17.09 10.02 -11.68
N TRP A 279 -17.75 9.37 -12.64
CA TRP A 279 -17.03 8.77 -13.77
C TRP A 279 -16.35 9.80 -14.66
N ASN A 280 -16.92 10.99 -14.83
CA ASN A 280 -16.26 12.07 -15.56
C ASN A 280 -14.94 12.49 -14.89
N ALA A 281 -14.86 12.50 -13.56
CA ALA A 281 -13.62 12.79 -12.83
C ALA A 281 -12.61 11.65 -12.96
N VAL A 282 -13.05 10.39 -12.79
CA VAL A 282 -12.18 9.20 -12.83
C VAL A 282 -11.66 8.91 -14.24
N ARG A 283 -12.48 9.05 -15.27
CA ARG A 283 -12.07 8.75 -16.66
C ARG A 283 -11.16 9.81 -17.27
N SER A 284 -11.20 11.06 -16.78
CA SER A 284 -10.46 12.18 -17.37
C SER A 284 -9.02 12.25 -16.84
N PRO A 285 -8.04 12.67 -17.68
CA PRO A 285 -6.70 12.97 -17.21
C PRO A 285 -6.73 14.03 -16.10
N GLN A 286 -5.89 13.83 -15.09
CA GLN A 286 -5.72 14.75 -13.97
C GLN A 286 -4.24 15.15 -13.88
N ALA A 287 -3.92 16.39 -13.47
CA ALA A 287 -2.52 16.78 -13.26
C ALA A 287 -1.93 16.07 -12.02
N ALA A 288 -2.75 15.99 -10.95
CA ALA A 288 -2.39 15.22 -9.77
C ALA A 288 -3.60 14.53 -9.17
N TYR A 289 -3.34 13.41 -8.47
CA TYR A 289 -4.36 12.59 -7.84
C TYR A 289 -3.90 12.03 -6.49
N GLY A 290 -4.88 11.68 -5.65
CA GLY A 290 -4.71 10.87 -4.45
C GLY A 290 -5.91 9.98 -4.24
N TYR A 291 -5.66 8.74 -3.83
CA TYR A 291 -6.69 7.74 -3.53
C TYR A 291 -6.43 7.10 -2.18
N ASP A 292 -7.48 6.75 -1.46
CA ASP A 292 -7.41 5.84 -0.31
C ASP A 292 -8.74 5.17 -0.04
N LEU A 293 -8.69 4.10 0.76
CA LEU A 293 -9.84 3.31 1.13
C LEU A 293 -9.65 2.78 2.56
N ARG A 294 -10.70 2.90 3.42
CA ARG A 294 -10.66 2.50 4.83
C ARG A 294 -11.86 1.65 5.21
N ARG A 295 -11.62 0.62 6.01
CA ARG A 295 -12.66 -0.29 6.48
C ARG A 295 -13.31 0.21 7.76
N GLY A 296 -14.64 0.35 7.73
CA GLY A 296 -15.42 0.66 8.92
C GLY A 296 -15.66 -0.57 9.78
N SER A 297 -16.07 -0.33 11.04
CA SER A 297 -16.43 -1.40 11.99
C SER A 297 -17.64 -2.24 11.55
N ASN A 298 -18.42 -1.75 10.59
CA ASN A 298 -19.52 -2.44 9.94
C ASN A 298 -19.08 -3.39 8.80
N GLY A 299 -17.76 -3.53 8.58
CA GLY A 299 -17.22 -4.40 7.53
C GLY A 299 -17.30 -3.81 6.11
N ILE A 300 -17.76 -2.58 5.96
CA ILE A 300 -17.83 -1.84 4.68
C ILE A 300 -16.52 -1.04 4.51
N TRP A 301 -16.01 -1.00 3.28
CA TRP A 301 -14.89 -0.15 2.92
C TRP A 301 -15.40 1.15 2.30
N TYR A 302 -14.76 2.25 2.65
CA TYR A 302 -15.10 3.61 2.20
C TYR A 302 -13.94 4.18 1.41
N ALA A 303 -14.20 4.48 0.15
CA ALA A 303 -13.19 4.95 -0.81
C ALA A 303 -13.32 6.46 -1.05
N THR A 304 -12.18 7.10 -1.24
CA THR A 304 -12.07 8.50 -1.65
C THR A 304 -11.02 8.62 -2.75
N GLY A 305 -11.38 9.33 -3.83
CA GLY A 305 -10.42 9.83 -4.82
C GLY A 305 -10.49 11.36 -4.85
N ILE A 306 -9.33 12.02 -4.87
CA ILE A 306 -9.19 13.48 -4.93
C ILE A 306 -8.29 13.84 -6.11
N PHE A 307 -8.70 14.82 -6.89
CA PHE A 307 -8.03 15.21 -8.13
C PHE A 307 -7.82 16.71 -8.23
N VAL A 308 -6.76 17.11 -8.94
CA VAL A 308 -6.46 18.49 -9.36
C VAL A 308 -6.17 18.48 -10.86
N LYS A 309 -6.66 19.52 -11.56
CA LYS A 309 -6.46 19.70 -13.00
C LYS A 309 -5.22 20.52 -13.31
#